data_925183807fa16114511fb187ec96e25b
#
_entry.id   925183807fa16114511fb187ec96e25b
#
_cell.length_a   1.000
_cell.length_b   1.000
_cell.length_c   1.000
_cell.angle_alpha   90.00
_cell.angle_beta   90.00
_cell.angle_gamma   90.00
#
_symmetry.space_group_name_H-M   'P 1'
#
loop_
_entity.id
_entity.type
_entity.pdbx_description
1 polymer ?
#
loop_
_entity_poly.entity_id
_entity_poly.type
_entity_poly.pdbx_seq_one_letter_code
_entity_poly.pdbx_strand_id
1 'polypeptide(L)'
;MSGIPGFPFGDPESLADAPLFRELQRVMSSSQGPVNWELARQVGVANAVEAGPDAEPSDADRRLLEEAVRVAELHVSRFTGLPAPADVAPIRAVRRAGWVNANAESLKTLLEPAAERLTDALERGTQQQMPAEMAQVSGFLRQLSPLLLGTQVGQVLGMLAQRVLGQYDVAVPRPGPGELLFVVPNLTAFERDWSLDQREFRTYVALHEVTHRFEFAQPWVRDRFRELVDDYLSTLTIDVEGMQARLGALDPSDPEALRALVESDEGLFGAQLDDEQRLKLGRIQSFMAAAEGYGDHVMRALGAELLGSYRQIEEAMRRYREGEHGDPVFERLLGVDMKREQYAKGRAFCETVVEQTDEATLSRMWESAESLPSLPELDEPRLWLARTV
;
A
#
# COMPACT_ATOMS: atom_id res chain seq x y z
N MET A 1 44.53 11.61 -25.35
CA MET A 1 43.89 10.28 -25.32
C MET A 1 44.28 9.58 -24.03
N SER A 2 43.54 9.84 -22.98
CA SER A 2 43.80 9.25 -21.65
C SER A 2 42.57 8.49 -21.24
N GLY A 3 42.62 7.16 -21.29
CA GLY A 3 41.55 6.30 -20.84
C GLY A 3 41.41 6.38 -19.33
N ILE A 4 40.18 6.35 -18.87
CA ILE A 4 39.81 6.27 -17.46
C ILE A 4 40.23 4.89 -16.94
N PRO A 5 41.12 4.77 -15.95
CA PRO A 5 41.50 3.50 -15.39
C PRO A 5 40.39 3.00 -14.48
N GLY A 6 39.83 1.84 -14.78
CA GLY A 6 38.95 1.12 -13.81
C GLY A 6 37.65 0.55 -14.32
N PHE A 7 37.34 0.61 -15.64
CA PHE A 7 36.19 -0.14 -16.17
C PHE A 7 36.67 -1.38 -16.93
N PRO A 8 36.21 -2.58 -16.57
CA PRO A 8 36.64 -3.84 -17.20
C PRO A 8 35.94 -4.14 -18.53
N PHE A 9 35.19 -3.23 -19.10
CA PHE A 9 34.43 -3.41 -20.34
C PHE A 9 34.86 -2.37 -21.37
N GLY A 10 35.38 -2.89 -22.49
CA GLY A 10 35.85 -2.29 -23.73
C GLY A 10 35.53 -0.81 -24.06
N ASP A 11 35.95 -0.38 -25.24
CA ASP A 11 35.82 0.99 -25.77
C ASP A 11 34.46 1.61 -25.53
N PRO A 12 34.37 2.85 -24.96
CA PRO A 12 33.11 3.55 -24.67
C PRO A 12 32.17 3.68 -25.87
N GLU A 13 32.67 3.76 -27.09
CA GLU A 13 31.88 3.82 -28.32
C GLU A 13 31.17 2.51 -28.66
N SER A 14 31.77 1.37 -28.28
CA SER A 14 31.17 0.05 -28.53
C SER A 14 30.04 -0.31 -27.52
N LEU A 15 30.10 0.28 -26.32
CA LEU A 15 29.05 0.12 -25.30
C LEU A 15 27.79 0.95 -25.63
N ALA A 16 27.94 2.12 -26.24
CA ALA A 16 26.82 2.97 -26.62
C ALA A 16 25.89 2.33 -27.67
N ASP A 17 26.42 1.40 -28.48
CA ASP A 17 25.67 0.66 -29.51
C ASP A 17 25.08 -0.67 -29.02
N ALA A 18 25.43 -1.11 -27.83
CA ALA A 18 24.86 -2.33 -27.26
C ALA A 18 23.34 -2.16 -27.01
N PRO A 19 22.49 -3.14 -27.42
CA PRO A 19 21.04 -3.08 -27.22
C PRO A 19 20.66 -2.82 -25.76
N LEU A 20 21.41 -3.38 -24.83
CA LEU A 20 21.24 -3.19 -23.39
C LEU A 20 21.50 -1.73 -22.97
N PHE A 21 22.52 -1.08 -23.53
CA PHE A 21 22.85 0.31 -23.19
C PHE A 21 21.83 1.30 -23.74
N ARG A 22 21.29 1.05 -24.94
CA ARG A 22 20.21 1.84 -25.52
C ARG A 22 18.89 1.69 -24.72
N GLU A 23 18.61 0.50 -24.22
CA GLU A 23 17.45 0.26 -23.37
C GLU A 23 17.63 0.96 -22.01
N LEU A 24 18.83 0.86 -21.42
CA LEU A 24 19.16 1.58 -20.18
C LEU A 24 19.05 3.10 -20.36
N GLN A 25 19.55 3.66 -21.45
CA GLN A 25 19.39 5.09 -21.78
C GLN A 25 17.92 5.47 -21.98
N ARG A 26 17.11 4.62 -22.63
CA ARG A 26 15.67 4.86 -22.79
C ARG A 26 14.97 4.90 -21.43
N VAL A 27 15.25 3.92 -20.57
CA VAL A 27 14.68 3.85 -19.19
C VAL A 27 15.15 5.04 -18.35
N MET A 28 16.42 5.45 -18.48
CA MET A 28 16.95 6.64 -17.80
C MET A 28 16.32 7.94 -18.33
N SER A 29 16.11 8.05 -19.63
CA SER A 29 15.52 9.24 -20.25
C SER A 29 14.00 9.35 -20.05
N SER A 30 13.32 8.24 -19.72
CA SER A 30 11.89 8.23 -19.40
C SER A 30 11.59 8.63 -17.95
N SER A 31 12.64 8.77 -17.12
CA SER A 31 12.50 9.16 -15.71
C SER A 31 12.25 10.67 -15.62
N GLN A 32 10.99 11.06 -15.40
CA GLN A 32 10.60 12.40 -15.01
C GLN A 32 10.26 12.36 -13.51
N GLY A 33 11.16 12.82 -12.65
CA GLY A 33 10.96 12.83 -11.20
C GLY A 33 11.84 11.83 -10.42
N PRO A 34 11.65 11.77 -9.09
CA PRO A 34 12.49 11.00 -8.18
C PRO A 34 12.30 9.47 -8.28
N VAL A 35 11.18 9.03 -8.86
CA VAL A 35 10.86 7.60 -9.07
C VAL A 35 10.62 7.35 -10.56
N ASN A 36 11.22 6.31 -11.10
CA ASN A 36 10.88 5.85 -12.45
C ASN A 36 9.63 4.97 -12.40
N TRP A 37 8.46 5.58 -12.55
CA TRP A 37 7.15 4.91 -12.46
C TRP A 37 6.89 3.91 -13.57
N GLU A 38 7.46 4.14 -14.76
CA GLU A 38 7.33 3.17 -15.85
C GLU A 38 8.12 1.89 -15.53
N LEU A 39 9.33 2.02 -14.99
CA LEU A 39 10.09 0.88 -14.50
C LEU A 39 9.38 0.18 -13.34
N ALA A 40 8.84 0.95 -12.38
CA ALA A 40 8.06 0.42 -11.27
C ALA A 40 6.88 -0.44 -11.77
N ARG A 41 6.16 0.06 -12.75
CA ARG A 41 5.05 -0.67 -13.37
C ARG A 41 5.52 -1.95 -14.06
N GLN A 42 6.61 -1.90 -14.82
CA GLN A 42 7.16 -3.07 -15.53
C GLN A 42 7.67 -4.14 -14.57
N VAL A 43 8.43 -3.75 -13.55
CA VAL A 43 8.91 -4.66 -12.49
C VAL A 43 7.74 -5.25 -11.73
N GLY A 44 6.75 -4.41 -11.37
CA GLY A 44 5.55 -4.87 -10.67
C GLY A 44 4.76 -5.91 -11.46
N VAL A 45 4.56 -5.68 -12.76
CA VAL A 45 3.89 -6.66 -13.64
C VAL A 45 4.71 -7.94 -13.76
N ALA A 46 6.03 -7.87 -13.94
CA ALA A 46 6.89 -9.04 -14.02
C ALA A 46 6.83 -9.89 -12.74
N ASN A 47 6.98 -9.24 -11.58
CA ASN A 47 6.91 -9.91 -10.27
C ASN A 47 5.50 -10.48 -10.00
N ALA A 48 4.44 -9.76 -10.33
CA ALA A 48 3.06 -10.20 -10.08
C ALA A 48 2.72 -11.56 -10.71
N VAL A 49 3.36 -11.92 -11.83
CA VAL A 49 3.11 -13.19 -12.53
C VAL A 49 3.98 -14.36 -12.04
N GLU A 50 4.97 -14.12 -11.20
CA GLU A 50 5.83 -15.16 -10.63
C GLU A 50 5.09 -16.11 -9.69
N ALA A 51 3.99 -15.66 -9.05
CA ALA A 51 3.16 -16.48 -8.17
C ALA A 51 2.37 -17.58 -8.89
N GLY A 52 2.47 -17.69 -10.20
CA GLY A 52 1.80 -18.71 -11.01
C GLY A 52 0.93 -18.12 -12.13
N PRO A 53 0.10 -18.94 -12.78
CA PRO A 53 -0.70 -18.53 -13.92
C PRO A 53 -1.54 -17.29 -13.63
N ASP A 54 -1.44 -16.27 -14.50
CA ASP A 54 -2.17 -15.00 -14.41
C ASP A 54 -3.22 -14.94 -15.54
N ALA A 55 -4.21 -15.86 -15.46
CA ALA A 55 -5.22 -16.03 -16.49
C ALA A 55 -6.21 -14.86 -16.56
N GLU A 56 -6.72 -14.56 -17.75
CA GLU A 56 -7.79 -13.58 -17.93
C GLU A 56 -9.08 -14.07 -17.25
N PRO A 57 -9.77 -13.18 -16.51
CA PRO A 57 -11.07 -13.50 -15.94
C PRO A 57 -12.10 -13.88 -17.01
N SER A 58 -12.86 -14.92 -16.78
CA SER A 58 -13.94 -15.35 -17.65
C SER A 58 -15.18 -14.43 -17.53
N ASP A 59 -16.10 -14.54 -18.48
CA ASP A 59 -17.38 -13.83 -18.39
C ASP A 59 -18.26 -14.37 -17.23
N ALA A 60 -18.04 -15.62 -16.81
CA ALA A 60 -18.69 -16.17 -15.63
C ALA A 60 -18.17 -15.50 -14.35
N ASP A 61 -16.86 -15.29 -14.24
CA ASP A 61 -16.26 -14.57 -13.12
C ASP A 61 -16.80 -13.14 -13.02
N ARG A 62 -16.88 -12.42 -14.13
CA ARG A 62 -17.39 -11.04 -14.18
C ARG A 62 -18.83 -10.98 -13.67
N ARG A 63 -19.71 -11.85 -14.21
CA ARG A 63 -21.13 -11.88 -13.79
C ARG A 63 -21.30 -12.24 -12.31
N LEU A 64 -20.53 -13.20 -11.81
CA LEU A 64 -20.58 -13.61 -10.41
C LEU A 64 -20.16 -12.47 -9.47
N LEU A 65 -19.09 -11.75 -9.80
CA LEU A 65 -18.63 -10.60 -9.02
C LEU A 65 -19.60 -9.42 -9.08
N GLU A 66 -20.18 -9.13 -10.25
CA GLU A 66 -21.23 -8.12 -10.37
C GLU A 66 -22.48 -8.43 -9.55
N GLU A 67 -22.86 -9.70 -9.48
CA GLU A 67 -23.97 -10.16 -8.62
C GLU A 67 -23.61 -10.00 -7.15
N ALA A 68 -22.40 -10.44 -6.75
CA ALA A 68 -21.91 -10.34 -5.39
C ALA A 68 -21.85 -8.88 -4.90
N VAL A 69 -21.34 -7.96 -5.73
CA VAL A 69 -21.28 -6.52 -5.40
C VAL A 69 -22.68 -5.93 -5.22
N ARG A 70 -23.64 -6.27 -6.09
CA ARG A 70 -25.04 -5.78 -5.94
C ARG A 70 -25.68 -6.24 -4.63
N VAL A 71 -25.44 -7.49 -4.25
CA VAL A 71 -25.89 -8.02 -2.95
C VAL A 71 -25.20 -7.27 -1.81
N ALA A 72 -23.88 -7.10 -1.89
CA ALA A 72 -23.12 -6.40 -0.88
C ALA A 72 -23.57 -4.95 -0.72
N GLU A 73 -23.74 -4.19 -1.80
CA GLU A 73 -24.20 -2.78 -1.74
C GLU A 73 -25.55 -2.64 -1.03
N LEU A 74 -26.49 -3.54 -1.30
CA LEU A 74 -27.80 -3.53 -0.66
C LEU A 74 -27.69 -3.75 0.86
N HIS A 75 -26.91 -4.76 1.27
CA HIS A 75 -26.82 -5.13 2.69
C HIS A 75 -25.95 -4.17 3.47
N VAL A 76 -24.80 -3.74 2.94
CA VAL A 76 -23.90 -2.76 3.57
C VAL A 76 -24.63 -1.44 3.76
N SER A 77 -25.31 -0.91 2.72
CA SER A 77 -26.07 0.34 2.82
C SER A 77 -27.13 0.30 3.90
N ARG A 78 -27.84 -0.83 3.99
CA ARG A 78 -28.93 -1.01 4.99
C ARG A 78 -28.37 -1.15 6.40
N PHE A 79 -27.27 -1.89 6.56
CA PHE A 79 -26.68 -2.17 7.87
C PHE A 79 -25.99 -0.93 8.44
N THR A 80 -25.14 -0.28 7.66
CA THR A 80 -24.31 0.84 8.10
C THR A 80 -25.07 2.15 8.21
N GLY A 81 -26.15 2.32 7.42
CA GLY A 81 -26.84 3.59 7.29
C GLY A 81 -25.99 4.71 6.65
N LEU A 82 -24.77 4.42 6.24
CA LEU A 82 -23.92 5.39 5.59
C LEU A 82 -24.50 5.83 4.24
N PRO A 83 -24.32 7.12 3.85
CA PRO A 83 -24.70 7.58 2.54
C PRO A 83 -24.06 6.73 1.44
N ALA A 84 -24.90 6.25 0.52
CA ALA A 84 -24.39 5.53 -0.63
C ALA A 84 -23.45 6.41 -1.45
N PRO A 85 -22.36 5.87 -2.00
CA PRO A 85 -21.50 6.61 -2.92
C PRO A 85 -22.31 7.22 -4.06
N ALA A 86 -22.05 8.50 -4.39
CA ALA A 86 -22.79 9.23 -5.41
C ALA A 86 -22.55 8.70 -6.84
N ASP A 87 -21.46 7.99 -7.05
CA ASP A 87 -21.05 7.39 -8.31
C ASP A 87 -21.32 5.87 -8.33
N VAL A 88 -21.50 5.34 -9.53
CA VAL A 88 -21.53 3.89 -9.75
C VAL A 88 -20.11 3.42 -9.98
N ALA A 89 -19.57 2.60 -9.08
CA ALA A 89 -18.23 2.05 -9.27
C ALA A 89 -18.19 1.11 -10.46
N PRO A 90 -17.21 1.25 -11.37
CA PRO A 90 -16.89 0.20 -12.29
C PRO A 90 -16.43 -1.05 -11.51
N ILE A 91 -17.09 -2.19 -11.77
CA ILE A 91 -16.71 -3.49 -11.22
C ILE A 91 -15.80 -4.16 -12.24
N ARG A 92 -14.58 -4.46 -11.85
CA ARG A 92 -13.58 -5.03 -12.75
C ARG A 92 -12.96 -6.29 -12.17
N ALA A 93 -13.22 -7.41 -12.83
CA ALA A 93 -12.45 -8.62 -12.66
C ALA A 93 -11.12 -8.47 -13.40
N VAL A 94 -10.01 -8.58 -12.71
CA VAL A 94 -8.67 -8.32 -13.26
C VAL A 94 -7.70 -9.47 -12.98
N ARG A 95 -6.62 -9.52 -13.76
CA ARG A 95 -5.42 -10.29 -13.46
C ARG A 95 -4.57 -9.54 -12.42
N ARG A 96 -3.55 -10.22 -11.85
CA ARG A 96 -2.53 -9.58 -11.00
C ARG A 96 -1.84 -8.42 -11.73
N ALA A 97 -1.39 -8.67 -12.97
CA ALA A 97 -0.81 -7.64 -13.82
C ALA A 97 -1.78 -6.45 -14.07
N GLY A 98 -3.08 -6.74 -14.19
CA GLY A 98 -4.14 -5.73 -14.33
C GLY A 98 -4.27 -4.87 -13.07
N TRP A 99 -4.16 -5.48 -11.90
CA TRP A 99 -4.18 -4.78 -10.61
C TRP A 99 -2.96 -3.85 -10.48
N VAL A 100 -1.75 -4.31 -10.82
CA VAL A 100 -0.53 -3.47 -10.84
C VAL A 100 -0.75 -2.23 -11.71
N ASN A 101 -1.22 -2.42 -12.94
CA ASN A 101 -1.44 -1.31 -13.88
C ASN A 101 -2.47 -0.29 -13.38
N ALA A 102 -3.54 -0.76 -12.73
CA ALA A 102 -4.58 0.13 -12.18
C ALA A 102 -4.10 0.89 -10.94
N ASN A 103 -3.11 0.35 -10.20
CA ASN A 103 -2.69 0.89 -8.92
C ASN A 103 -1.41 1.72 -8.97
N ALA A 104 -0.58 1.56 -10.00
CA ALA A 104 0.67 2.29 -10.14
C ALA A 104 0.47 3.82 -10.13
N GLU A 105 -0.57 4.34 -10.81
CA GLU A 105 -0.84 5.78 -10.85
C GLU A 105 -1.38 6.32 -9.51
N SER A 106 -2.18 5.54 -8.80
CA SER A 106 -2.67 5.92 -7.46
C SER A 106 -1.53 6.00 -6.45
N LEU A 107 -0.60 5.03 -6.49
CA LEU A 107 0.60 5.04 -5.66
C LEU A 107 1.54 6.18 -6.03
N LYS A 108 1.66 6.50 -7.32
CA LYS A 108 2.40 7.67 -7.77
C LYS A 108 1.88 8.93 -7.09
N THR A 109 0.60 9.18 -7.17
CA THR A 109 -0.04 10.37 -6.56
C THR A 109 0.23 10.46 -5.05
N LEU A 110 0.30 9.32 -4.36
CA LEU A 110 0.54 9.26 -2.91
C LEU A 110 2.03 9.42 -2.55
N LEU A 111 2.93 8.78 -3.30
CA LEU A 111 4.34 8.65 -2.92
C LEU A 111 5.26 9.70 -3.58
N GLU A 112 4.88 10.27 -4.73
CA GLU A 112 5.72 11.22 -5.45
C GLU A 112 6.09 12.46 -4.63
N PRO A 113 5.17 13.09 -3.86
CA PRO A 113 5.52 14.22 -3.00
C PRO A 113 6.56 13.88 -1.93
N ALA A 114 6.53 12.67 -1.40
CA ALA A 114 7.53 12.19 -0.45
C ALA A 114 8.89 11.96 -1.09
N ALA A 115 8.88 11.33 -2.26
CA ALA A 115 10.10 11.05 -3.01
C ALA A 115 10.78 12.35 -3.51
N GLU A 116 10.00 13.39 -3.88
CA GLU A 116 10.52 14.71 -4.22
C GLU A 116 11.20 15.37 -3.02
N ARG A 117 10.56 15.38 -1.86
CA ARG A 117 11.15 15.92 -0.62
C ARG A 117 12.42 15.19 -0.22
N LEU A 118 12.44 13.86 -0.39
CA LEU A 118 13.62 13.04 -0.16
C LEU A 118 14.78 13.46 -1.06
N THR A 119 14.51 13.61 -2.35
CA THR A 119 15.51 14.04 -3.33
C THR A 119 16.03 15.43 -3.02
N ASP A 120 15.16 16.38 -2.70
CA ASP A 120 15.53 17.75 -2.31
C ASP A 120 16.38 17.79 -1.04
N ALA A 121 16.10 16.93 -0.07
CA ALA A 121 16.88 16.84 1.16
C ALA A 121 18.28 16.26 0.91
N LEU A 122 18.39 15.24 0.05
CA LEU A 122 19.65 14.68 -0.41
C LEU A 122 20.50 15.72 -1.18
N GLU A 123 19.87 16.52 -2.04
CA GLU A 123 20.54 17.57 -2.79
C GLU A 123 21.09 18.68 -1.89
N ARG A 124 20.32 19.11 -0.90
CA ARG A 124 20.75 20.12 0.08
C ARG A 124 21.91 19.63 0.95
N GLY A 125 21.86 18.37 1.39
CA GLY A 125 22.93 17.76 2.17
C GLY A 125 24.23 17.58 1.40
N THR A 126 24.14 17.31 0.09
CA THR A 126 25.33 17.13 -0.78
C THR A 126 25.98 18.45 -1.20
N GLN A 127 25.26 19.57 -1.24
CA GLN A 127 25.80 20.87 -1.64
C GLN A 127 26.68 21.52 -0.56
N GLN A 128 26.56 21.15 0.69
CA GLN A 128 27.18 21.86 1.80
C GLN A 128 28.60 21.43 2.17
N GLN A 129 29.08 20.23 1.83
CA GLN A 129 30.39 19.75 2.34
C GLN A 129 31.13 18.68 1.51
N MET A 130 30.95 18.53 0.20
CA MET A 130 31.60 17.42 -0.53
C MET A 130 32.94 17.78 -1.18
N PRO A 131 34.01 16.95 -1.00
CA PRO A 131 35.20 16.96 -1.84
C PRO A 131 34.89 16.67 -3.30
N ALA A 132 35.62 17.26 -4.24
CA ALA A 132 35.38 17.16 -5.68
C ALA A 132 35.34 15.70 -6.21
N GLU A 133 36.05 14.78 -5.56
CA GLU A 133 36.11 13.36 -5.88
C GLU A 133 34.78 12.65 -5.55
N MET A 134 34.11 13.04 -4.46
CA MET A 134 32.79 12.52 -4.09
C MET A 134 31.64 13.15 -4.89
N ALA A 135 31.84 14.30 -5.50
CA ALA A 135 30.83 14.96 -6.34
C ALA A 135 30.51 14.14 -7.62
N GLN A 136 31.47 13.39 -8.17
CA GLN A 136 31.21 12.49 -9.30
C GLN A 136 30.39 11.27 -8.89
N VAL A 137 30.70 10.66 -7.75
CA VAL A 137 29.95 9.51 -7.20
C VAL A 137 28.52 9.93 -6.83
N SER A 138 28.33 11.11 -6.23
CA SER A 138 27.00 11.62 -5.90
C SER A 138 26.19 11.97 -7.16
N GLY A 139 26.83 12.42 -8.24
CA GLY A 139 26.19 12.63 -9.54
C GLY A 139 25.68 11.33 -10.17
N PHE A 140 26.48 10.28 -10.09
CA PHE A 140 26.11 8.94 -10.57
C PHE A 140 24.97 8.32 -9.75
N LEU A 141 25.03 8.40 -8.42
CA LEU A 141 23.98 7.94 -7.52
C LEU A 141 22.66 8.67 -7.77
N ARG A 142 22.68 9.97 -8.02
CA ARG A 142 21.49 10.74 -8.40
C ARG A 142 20.85 10.26 -9.71
N GLN A 143 21.65 9.87 -10.68
CA GLN A 143 21.13 9.30 -11.94
C GLN A 143 20.53 7.91 -11.76
N LEU A 144 21.04 7.12 -10.81
CA LEU A 144 20.53 5.78 -10.51
C LEU A 144 19.34 5.77 -9.54
N SER A 145 19.21 6.80 -8.70
CA SER A 145 18.17 6.87 -7.65
C SER A 145 16.76 6.63 -8.18
N PRO A 146 16.28 7.24 -9.29
CA PRO A 146 14.96 6.97 -9.82
C PRO A 146 14.76 5.53 -10.29
N LEU A 147 15.82 4.87 -10.77
CA LEU A 147 15.77 3.46 -11.19
C LEU A 147 15.68 2.53 -9.98
N LEU A 148 16.48 2.79 -8.96
CA LEU A 148 16.46 2.01 -7.72
C LEU A 148 15.11 2.12 -7.02
N LEU A 149 14.60 3.34 -6.83
CA LEU A 149 13.29 3.59 -6.24
C LEU A 149 12.17 2.99 -7.11
N GLY A 150 12.24 3.13 -8.44
CA GLY A 150 11.30 2.52 -9.36
C GLY A 150 11.28 1.00 -9.24
N THR A 151 12.46 0.36 -9.11
CA THR A 151 12.57 -1.08 -8.92
C THR A 151 11.95 -1.52 -7.59
N GLN A 152 12.25 -0.82 -6.49
CA GLN A 152 11.69 -1.13 -5.16
C GLN A 152 10.17 -0.98 -5.12
N VAL A 153 9.65 0.14 -5.63
CA VAL A 153 8.20 0.34 -5.73
C VAL A 153 7.56 -0.74 -6.61
N GLY A 154 8.19 -1.12 -7.71
CA GLY A 154 7.73 -2.20 -8.57
C GLY A 154 7.70 -3.55 -7.87
N GLN A 155 8.73 -3.90 -7.11
CA GLN A 155 8.75 -5.14 -6.32
C GLN A 155 7.60 -5.16 -5.31
N VAL A 156 7.38 -4.07 -4.60
CA VAL A 156 6.27 -3.94 -3.65
C VAL A 156 4.92 -4.10 -4.35
N LEU A 157 4.69 -3.40 -5.48
CA LEU A 157 3.48 -3.54 -6.28
C LEU A 157 3.23 -4.98 -6.72
N GLY A 158 4.27 -5.65 -7.18
CA GLY A 158 4.18 -7.05 -7.62
C GLY A 158 3.87 -8.00 -6.47
N MET A 159 4.52 -7.84 -5.32
CA MET A 159 4.24 -8.63 -4.12
C MET A 159 2.81 -8.42 -3.60
N LEU A 160 2.32 -7.18 -3.59
CA LEU A 160 0.92 -6.90 -3.24
C LEU A 160 -0.03 -7.58 -4.22
N ALA A 161 0.20 -7.45 -5.52
CA ALA A 161 -0.65 -8.06 -6.55
C ALA A 161 -0.74 -9.58 -6.46
N GLN A 162 0.27 -10.25 -5.91
CA GLN A 162 0.24 -11.70 -5.66
C GLN A 162 -0.68 -12.11 -4.51
N ARG A 163 -1.04 -11.17 -3.62
CA ARG A 163 -1.72 -11.44 -2.36
C ARG A 163 -3.14 -10.86 -2.29
N VAL A 164 -3.33 -9.65 -2.80
CA VAL A 164 -4.60 -8.95 -2.70
C VAL A 164 -5.73 -9.71 -3.41
N LEU A 165 -6.89 -9.75 -2.79
CA LEU A 165 -8.10 -10.33 -3.35
C LEU A 165 -8.93 -9.27 -4.08
N GLY A 166 -8.87 -8.03 -3.59
CA GLY A 166 -9.61 -6.91 -4.11
C GLY A 166 -8.85 -5.58 -4.15
N GLN A 167 -9.60 -4.49 -4.22
CA GLN A 167 -9.09 -3.13 -4.34
C GLN A 167 -8.65 -2.56 -2.99
N TYR A 168 -9.42 -2.85 -1.94
CA TYR A 168 -9.29 -2.30 -0.61
C TYR A 168 -8.68 -3.26 0.41
N ASP A 169 -8.11 -4.39 -0.04
CA ASP A 169 -7.30 -5.27 0.84
C ASP A 169 -6.12 -4.52 1.50
N VAL A 170 -5.74 -3.42 0.89
CA VAL A 170 -4.94 -2.39 1.53
C VAL A 170 -5.88 -1.20 1.74
N ALA A 171 -6.41 -1.05 2.94
CA ALA A 171 -7.46 -0.07 3.28
C ALA A 171 -6.98 1.40 3.14
N VAL A 172 -6.61 1.77 1.93
CA VAL A 172 -6.09 3.11 1.60
C VAL A 172 -7.08 3.83 0.68
N PRO A 173 -7.60 5.00 1.11
CA PRO A 173 -8.43 5.84 0.25
C PRO A 173 -7.69 6.26 -1.01
N ARG A 174 -8.35 6.15 -2.17
CA ARG A 174 -7.77 6.46 -3.47
C ARG A 174 -8.32 7.73 -4.08
N PRO A 175 -7.54 8.45 -4.90
CA PRO A 175 -8.05 9.55 -5.70
C PRO A 175 -9.00 9.03 -6.80
N GLY A 176 -10.02 9.81 -7.12
CA GLY A 176 -10.98 9.53 -8.20
C GLY A 176 -12.19 8.66 -7.81
N PRO A 177 -13.07 8.35 -8.77
CA PRO A 177 -14.20 7.45 -8.55
C PRO A 177 -13.67 6.07 -8.14
N GLY A 178 -14.17 5.53 -7.02
CA GLY A 178 -13.70 4.26 -6.49
C GLY A 178 -14.07 3.09 -7.40
N GLU A 179 -13.12 2.56 -8.15
CA GLU A 179 -13.29 1.29 -8.85
C GLU A 179 -13.26 0.13 -7.86
N LEU A 180 -14.05 -0.89 -8.10
CA LEU A 180 -13.98 -2.16 -7.37
C LEU A 180 -13.22 -3.17 -8.24
N LEU A 181 -11.98 -3.44 -7.88
CA LEU A 181 -11.15 -4.42 -8.56
C LEU A 181 -11.16 -5.74 -7.78
N PHE A 182 -11.26 -6.85 -8.50
CA PHE A 182 -11.19 -8.19 -7.95
C PHE A 182 -10.12 -8.99 -8.69
N VAL A 183 -9.12 -9.49 -7.96
CA VAL A 183 -7.98 -10.23 -8.55
C VAL A 183 -8.35 -11.70 -8.66
N VAL A 184 -8.97 -12.07 -9.78
CA VAL A 184 -9.58 -13.40 -9.99
C VAL A 184 -8.58 -14.55 -9.82
N PRO A 185 -7.31 -14.48 -10.31
CA PRO A 185 -6.35 -15.55 -10.06
C PRO A 185 -6.10 -15.83 -8.57
N ASN A 186 -6.10 -14.78 -7.73
CA ASN A 186 -5.91 -14.92 -6.28
C ASN A 186 -7.17 -15.48 -5.61
N LEU A 187 -8.35 -14.97 -5.99
CA LEU A 187 -9.63 -15.52 -5.53
C LEU A 187 -9.71 -17.02 -5.82
N THR A 188 -9.45 -17.43 -7.06
CA THR A 188 -9.52 -18.83 -7.47
C THR A 188 -8.48 -19.71 -6.76
N ALA A 189 -7.27 -19.19 -6.53
CA ALA A 189 -6.27 -19.91 -5.76
C ALA A 189 -6.72 -20.11 -4.32
N PHE A 190 -7.23 -19.06 -3.68
CA PHE A 190 -7.74 -19.12 -2.30
C PHE A 190 -8.94 -20.06 -2.17
N GLU A 191 -9.92 -19.96 -3.08
CA GLU A 191 -11.09 -20.88 -3.15
C GLU A 191 -10.65 -22.33 -3.18
N ARG A 192 -9.65 -22.67 -4.03
CA ARG A 192 -9.12 -24.02 -4.16
C ARG A 192 -8.35 -24.47 -2.91
N ASP A 193 -7.45 -23.63 -2.41
CA ASP A 193 -6.52 -24.01 -1.34
C ASP A 193 -7.24 -24.21 0.00
N TRP A 194 -8.36 -23.50 0.21
CA TRP A 194 -9.19 -23.60 1.41
C TRP A 194 -10.50 -24.37 1.19
N SER A 195 -10.71 -24.93 -0.01
CA SER A 195 -11.93 -25.67 -0.37
C SER A 195 -13.22 -24.90 -0.09
N LEU A 196 -13.25 -23.61 -0.47
CA LEU A 196 -14.38 -22.73 -0.23
C LEU A 196 -15.38 -22.77 -1.38
N ASP A 197 -16.66 -22.54 -1.08
CA ASP A 197 -17.66 -22.29 -2.11
C ASP A 197 -17.37 -20.95 -2.81
N GLN A 198 -17.27 -21.00 -4.13
CA GLN A 198 -16.89 -19.86 -4.95
C GLN A 198 -17.85 -18.68 -4.80
N ARG A 199 -19.16 -18.93 -4.79
CA ARG A 199 -20.16 -17.86 -4.70
C ARG A 199 -20.12 -17.20 -3.33
N GLU A 200 -20.05 -17.97 -2.27
CA GLU A 200 -20.02 -17.45 -0.90
C GLU A 200 -18.72 -16.69 -0.62
N PHE A 201 -17.57 -17.23 -1.04
CA PHE A 201 -16.29 -16.55 -0.84
C PHE A 201 -16.21 -15.22 -1.61
N ARG A 202 -16.64 -15.19 -2.87
CA ARG A 202 -16.67 -13.95 -3.66
C ARG A 202 -17.67 -12.94 -3.11
N THR A 203 -18.78 -13.40 -2.54
CA THR A 203 -19.72 -12.52 -1.82
C THR A 203 -19.07 -11.94 -0.55
N TYR A 204 -18.30 -12.77 0.18
CA TYR A 204 -17.52 -12.31 1.33
C TYR A 204 -16.54 -11.19 0.92
N VAL A 205 -15.73 -11.41 -0.12
CA VAL A 205 -14.78 -10.41 -0.59
C VAL A 205 -15.52 -9.15 -1.10
N ALA A 206 -16.65 -9.32 -1.81
CA ALA A 206 -17.46 -8.18 -2.26
C ALA A 206 -18.02 -7.36 -1.09
N LEU A 207 -18.47 -8.01 0.00
CA LEU A 207 -18.90 -7.31 1.22
C LEU A 207 -17.77 -6.46 1.80
N HIS A 208 -16.56 -7.00 1.87
CA HIS A 208 -15.37 -6.27 2.35
C HIS A 208 -15.08 -5.03 1.49
N GLU A 209 -14.94 -5.22 0.19
CA GLU A 209 -14.64 -4.16 -0.77
C GLU A 209 -15.70 -3.05 -0.78
N VAL A 210 -16.97 -3.44 -0.72
CA VAL A 210 -18.09 -2.51 -0.69
C VAL A 210 -18.12 -1.74 0.64
N THR A 211 -17.83 -2.38 1.77
CA THR A 211 -17.78 -1.70 3.07
C THR A 211 -16.76 -0.56 3.03
N HIS A 212 -15.53 -0.84 2.63
CA HIS A 212 -14.50 0.21 2.49
C HIS A 212 -14.86 1.26 1.45
N ARG A 213 -15.55 0.89 0.38
CA ARG A 213 -16.07 1.88 -0.57
C ARG A 213 -17.04 2.85 0.07
N PHE A 214 -17.95 2.38 0.94
CA PHE A 214 -18.88 3.26 1.67
C PHE A 214 -18.15 4.18 2.65
N GLU A 215 -17.18 3.67 3.39
CA GLU A 215 -16.33 4.44 4.30
C GLU A 215 -15.58 5.56 3.54
N PHE A 216 -14.89 5.19 2.46
CA PHE A 216 -14.02 6.10 1.70
C PHE A 216 -14.77 7.00 0.70
N ALA A 217 -16.07 6.79 0.52
CA ALA A 217 -16.94 7.68 -0.23
C ALA A 217 -17.37 8.91 0.58
N GLN A 218 -17.17 8.92 1.89
CA GLN A 218 -17.45 10.09 2.69
C GLN A 218 -16.54 11.25 2.24
N PRO A 219 -17.10 12.47 1.98
CA PRO A 219 -16.39 13.53 1.26
C PRO A 219 -15.04 13.94 1.87
N TRP A 220 -14.92 13.85 3.18
CA TRP A 220 -13.74 14.29 3.93
C TRP A 220 -12.65 13.23 4.06
N VAL A 221 -12.97 11.93 3.89
CA VAL A 221 -12.07 10.81 4.24
C VAL A 221 -10.80 10.79 3.41
N ARG A 222 -10.92 10.98 2.10
CA ARG A 222 -9.77 10.97 1.18
C ARG A 222 -8.82 12.13 1.43
N ASP A 223 -9.37 13.31 1.65
CA ASP A 223 -8.57 14.51 1.91
C ASP A 223 -7.90 14.39 3.28
N ARG A 224 -8.62 13.89 4.28
CA ARG A 224 -8.06 13.66 5.62
C ARG A 224 -6.92 12.65 5.60
N PHE A 225 -7.08 11.53 4.91
CA PHE A 225 -6.01 10.54 4.79
C PHE A 225 -4.77 11.14 4.12
N ARG A 226 -4.95 11.89 3.03
CA ARG A 226 -3.85 12.59 2.35
C ARG A 226 -3.15 13.56 3.27
N GLU A 227 -3.89 14.40 3.99
CA GLU A 227 -3.32 15.32 4.98
C GLU A 227 -2.47 14.61 6.03
N LEU A 228 -2.98 13.49 6.57
CA LEU A 228 -2.24 12.70 7.57
C LEU A 228 -0.93 12.16 7.02
N VAL A 229 -0.97 11.63 5.79
CA VAL A 229 0.24 11.12 5.10
C VAL A 229 1.21 12.28 4.80
N ASP A 230 0.74 13.38 4.24
CA ASP A 230 1.56 14.56 3.94
C ASP A 230 2.19 15.15 5.21
N ASP A 231 1.42 15.24 6.30
CA ASP A 231 1.90 15.69 7.60
C ASP A 231 3.04 14.80 8.12
N TYR A 232 2.88 13.48 8.07
CA TYR A 232 3.90 12.53 8.48
C TYR A 232 5.15 12.64 7.60
N LEU A 233 4.97 12.57 6.28
CA LEU A 233 6.07 12.62 5.32
C LEU A 233 6.84 13.96 5.39
N SER A 234 6.18 15.06 5.80
CA SER A 234 6.83 16.37 6.00
C SER A 234 7.86 16.39 7.13
N THR A 235 7.76 15.46 8.07
CA THR A 235 8.69 15.35 9.21
C THR A 235 9.83 14.37 8.98
N LEU A 236 9.79 13.59 7.88
CA LEU A 236 10.87 12.68 7.57
C LEU A 236 12.14 13.47 7.30
N THR A 237 13.12 13.29 8.16
CA THR A 237 14.48 13.81 8.00
C THR A 237 15.39 12.69 7.57
N ILE A 238 16.23 12.95 6.58
CA ILE A 238 17.23 11.97 6.16
C ILE A 238 18.48 12.21 6.98
N ASP A 239 18.95 11.18 7.66
CA ASP A 239 20.27 11.15 8.24
C ASP A 239 21.31 11.00 7.12
N VAL A 240 21.63 12.14 6.47
CA VAL A 240 22.60 12.19 5.36
C VAL A 240 23.99 11.78 5.84
N GLU A 241 24.36 12.10 7.08
CA GLU A 241 25.66 11.74 7.65
C GLU A 241 25.75 10.25 7.92
N GLY A 242 24.74 9.65 8.52
CA GLY A 242 24.68 8.21 8.74
C GLY A 242 24.59 7.41 7.43
N MET A 243 23.88 7.93 6.43
CA MET A 243 23.83 7.34 5.10
C MET A 243 25.19 7.42 4.39
N GLN A 244 25.89 8.57 4.47
CA GLN A 244 27.23 8.72 3.93
C GLN A 244 28.25 7.80 4.62
N ALA A 245 28.17 7.65 5.94
CA ALA A 245 29.00 6.74 6.70
C ALA A 245 28.77 5.27 6.28
N ARG A 246 27.52 4.89 6.06
CA ARG A 246 27.16 3.55 5.57
C ARG A 246 27.62 3.29 4.14
N LEU A 247 27.38 4.26 3.24
CA LEU A 247 27.87 4.19 1.86
C LEU A 247 29.40 4.20 1.78
N GLY A 248 30.08 4.98 2.63
CA GLY A 248 31.53 5.02 2.69
C GLY A 248 32.19 3.76 3.27
N ALA A 249 31.43 2.98 4.03
CA ALA A 249 31.87 1.67 4.55
C ALA A 249 31.63 0.51 3.58
N LEU A 250 30.87 0.73 2.50
CA LEU A 250 30.62 -0.29 1.47
C LEU A 250 31.82 -0.38 0.50
N ASP A 251 32.22 -1.60 0.18
CA ASP A 251 33.08 -1.86 -0.96
C ASP A 251 32.24 -1.73 -2.25
N PRO A 252 32.52 -0.73 -3.12
CA PRO A 252 31.78 -0.54 -4.37
C PRO A 252 31.85 -1.73 -5.32
N SER A 253 32.79 -2.65 -5.10
CA SER A 253 32.99 -3.87 -5.90
C SER A 253 32.21 -5.07 -5.36
N ASP A 254 31.51 -4.94 -4.21
CA ASP A 254 30.70 -6.00 -3.62
C ASP A 254 29.20 -5.76 -3.85
N PRO A 255 28.59 -6.45 -4.84
CA PRO A 255 27.15 -6.33 -5.11
C PRO A 255 26.26 -6.84 -3.97
N GLU A 256 26.77 -7.77 -3.13
CA GLU A 256 26.00 -8.29 -2.00
C GLU A 256 25.93 -7.28 -0.85
N ALA A 257 26.98 -6.51 -0.61
CA ALA A 257 26.98 -5.46 0.38
C ALA A 257 25.98 -4.34 0.02
N LEU A 258 25.87 -3.98 -1.27
CA LEU A 258 24.88 -3.02 -1.76
C LEU A 258 23.46 -3.57 -1.60
N ARG A 259 23.26 -4.84 -1.90
CA ARG A 259 21.97 -5.53 -1.75
C ARG A 259 21.55 -5.62 -0.28
N ALA A 260 22.49 -5.98 0.59
CA ALA A 260 22.24 -6.05 2.03
C ALA A 260 21.88 -4.68 2.65
N LEU A 261 22.43 -3.57 2.13
CA LEU A 261 22.05 -2.21 2.55
C LEU A 261 20.60 -1.88 2.15
N VAL A 262 20.19 -2.30 0.95
CA VAL A 262 18.83 -2.07 0.44
C VAL A 262 17.81 -2.97 1.14
N GLU A 263 18.21 -4.20 1.50
CA GLU A 263 17.37 -5.20 2.17
C GLU A 263 17.39 -5.11 3.71
N SER A 264 18.21 -4.20 4.29
CA SER A 264 18.28 -4.05 5.75
C SER A 264 16.96 -3.53 6.33
N ASP A 265 16.56 -4.03 7.51
CA ASP A 265 15.36 -3.60 8.24
C ASP A 265 15.34 -2.09 8.56
N GLU A 266 16.51 -1.46 8.58
CA GLU A 266 16.67 -0.02 8.75
C GLU A 266 16.41 0.74 7.43
N GLY A 267 16.39 0.06 6.29
CA GLY A 267 16.17 0.63 4.97
C GLY A 267 17.09 1.83 4.66
N LEU A 268 16.79 2.53 3.59
CA LEU A 268 17.46 3.81 3.25
C LEU A 268 17.16 4.92 4.27
N PHE A 269 16.11 4.77 5.08
CA PHE A 269 15.58 5.81 5.97
C PHE A 269 15.95 5.64 7.45
N GLY A 270 16.59 4.57 7.84
CA GLY A 270 17.16 4.14 9.13
C GLY A 270 17.22 5.09 10.32
N ALA A 271 16.27 5.98 10.47
CA ALA A 271 16.20 6.93 11.58
C ALA A 271 15.22 6.43 12.64
N GLN A 272 15.64 6.44 13.90
CA GLN A 272 14.70 6.32 15.01
C GLN A 272 13.71 7.48 14.92
N LEU A 273 12.41 7.16 14.83
CA LEU A 273 11.35 8.17 14.83
C LEU A 273 11.43 9.02 16.10
N ASP A 274 11.41 10.32 15.94
CA ASP A 274 11.26 11.24 17.05
C ASP A 274 9.81 11.26 17.59
N ASP A 275 9.56 12.02 18.64
CA ASP A 275 8.23 12.07 19.26
C ASP A 275 7.17 12.70 18.36
N GLU A 276 7.54 13.69 17.53
CA GLU A 276 6.63 14.31 16.56
C GLU A 276 6.27 13.32 15.45
N GLN A 277 7.25 12.62 14.91
CA GLN A 277 7.06 11.60 13.90
C GLN A 277 6.18 10.45 14.40
N ARG A 278 6.43 9.97 15.65
CA ARG A 278 5.59 8.96 16.29
C ARG A 278 4.15 9.42 16.46
N LEU A 279 3.93 10.68 16.85
CA LEU A 279 2.60 11.25 17.00
C LEU A 279 1.85 11.31 15.66
N LYS A 280 2.52 11.77 14.59
CA LYS A 280 1.92 11.86 13.26
C LYS A 280 1.64 10.49 12.67
N LEU A 281 2.58 9.56 12.81
CA LEU A 281 2.41 8.16 12.43
C LEU A 281 1.22 7.54 13.19
N GLY A 282 1.10 7.80 14.49
CA GLY A 282 -0.01 7.32 15.31
C GLY A 282 -1.38 7.78 14.81
N ARG A 283 -1.48 8.94 14.18
CA ARG A 283 -2.74 9.41 13.56
C ARG A 283 -3.12 8.61 12.33
N ILE A 284 -2.15 8.26 11.47
CA ILE A 284 -2.36 7.36 10.33
C ILE A 284 -2.79 5.98 10.82
N GLN A 285 -2.08 5.46 11.82
CA GLN A 285 -2.38 4.15 12.42
C GLN A 285 -3.78 4.11 13.03
N SER A 286 -4.20 5.18 13.70
CA SER A 286 -5.56 5.29 14.25
C SER A 286 -6.63 5.29 13.16
N PHE A 287 -6.41 6.03 12.08
CA PHE A 287 -7.30 6.05 10.92
C PHE A 287 -7.46 4.65 10.32
N MET A 288 -6.34 3.96 10.05
CA MET A 288 -6.37 2.62 9.46
C MET A 288 -6.99 1.58 10.41
N ALA A 289 -6.67 1.64 11.70
CA ALA A 289 -7.27 0.74 12.70
C ALA A 289 -8.79 0.95 12.83
N ALA A 290 -9.25 2.18 12.71
CA ALA A 290 -10.68 2.50 12.75
C ALA A 290 -11.39 1.96 11.50
N ALA A 291 -10.84 2.15 10.29
CA ALA A 291 -11.41 1.65 9.05
C ALA A 291 -11.46 0.12 9.03
N GLU A 292 -10.33 -0.54 9.29
CA GLU A 292 -10.27 -2.00 9.32
C GLU A 292 -11.15 -2.60 10.42
N GLY A 293 -11.18 -1.98 11.60
CA GLY A 293 -12.03 -2.43 12.70
C GLY A 293 -13.52 -2.33 12.38
N TYR A 294 -13.93 -1.26 11.71
CA TYR A 294 -15.28 -1.08 11.23
C TYR A 294 -15.62 -2.08 10.13
N GLY A 295 -14.72 -2.26 9.16
CA GLY A 295 -14.86 -3.28 8.13
C GLY A 295 -15.03 -4.70 8.72
N ASP A 296 -14.18 -5.10 9.66
CA ASP A 296 -14.29 -6.39 10.34
C ASP A 296 -15.62 -6.54 11.12
N HIS A 297 -16.11 -5.45 11.75
CA HIS A 297 -17.40 -5.44 12.44
C HIS A 297 -18.57 -5.69 11.47
N VAL A 298 -18.62 -4.94 10.37
CA VAL A 298 -19.65 -5.10 9.31
C VAL A 298 -19.58 -6.50 8.70
N MET A 299 -18.37 -6.98 8.40
CA MET A 299 -18.15 -8.32 7.84
C MET A 299 -18.63 -9.43 8.76
N ARG A 300 -18.47 -9.30 10.07
CA ARG A 300 -18.95 -10.28 11.05
C ARG A 300 -20.48 -10.32 11.08
N ALA A 301 -21.11 -9.14 11.13
CA ALA A 301 -22.56 -9.04 11.19
C ALA A 301 -23.22 -9.60 9.91
N LEU A 302 -22.84 -9.07 8.76
CA LEU A 302 -23.45 -9.43 7.49
C LEU A 302 -23.00 -10.81 6.99
N GLY A 303 -21.75 -11.19 7.21
CA GLY A 303 -21.22 -12.48 6.80
C GLY A 303 -21.94 -13.64 7.51
N ALA A 304 -22.17 -13.50 8.82
CA ALA A 304 -22.90 -14.51 9.59
C ALA A 304 -24.39 -14.63 9.17
N GLU A 305 -24.99 -13.54 8.69
CA GLU A 305 -26.39 -13.53 8.21
C GLU A 305 -26.51 -14.12 6.81
N LEU A 306 -25.58 -13.78 5.89
CA LEU A 306 -25.73 -14.01 4.45
C LEU A 306 -25.05 -15.27 3.95
N LEU A 307 -24.00 -15.77 4.64
CA LEU A 307 -23.12 -16.82 4.15
C LEU A 307 -23.23 -18.08 5.02
N GLY A 308 -23.67 -19.18 4.41
CA GLY A 308 -23.79 -20.47 5.12
C GLY A 308 -22.43 -21.01 5.59
N SER A 309 -21.36 -20.76 4.84
CA SER A 309 -19.98 -21.17 5.16
C SER A 309 -19.16 -20.08 5.85
N TYR A 310 -19.78 -19.02 6.38
CA TYR A 310 -19.09 -17.86 6.96
C TYR A 310 -17.94 -18.24 7.92
N ARG A 311 -18.19 -19.18 8.85
CA ARG A 311 -17.18 -19.62 9.81
C ARG A 311 -15.95 -20.25 9.16
N GLN A 312 -16.16 -21.00 8.06
CA GLN A 312 -15.06 -21.59 7.31
C GLN A 312 -14.23 -20.50 6.61
N ILE A 313 -14.92 -19.54 6.00
CA ILE A 313 -14.27 -18.40 5.32
C ILE A 313 -13.50 -17.54 6.33
N GLU A 314 -14.12 -17.18 7.46
CA GLU A 314 -13.48 -16.40 8.52
C GLU A 314 -12.21 -17.09 9.05
N GLU A 315 -12.27 -18.40 9.31
CA GLU A 315 -11.11 -19.17 9.77
C GLU A 315 -10.02 -19.25 8.69
N ALA A 316 -10.37 -19.42 7.42
CA ALA A 316 -9.43 -19.41 6.32
C ALA A 316 -8.73 -18.05 6.20
N MET A 317 -9.48 -16.95 6.25
CA MET A 317 -8.95 -15.58 6.20
C MET A 317 -8.07 -15.26 7.41
N ARG A 318 -8.47 -15.70 8.61
CA ARG A 318 -7.66 -15.56 9.82
C ARG A 318 -6.30 -16.24 9.67
N ARG A 319 -6.29 -17.51 9.23
CA ARG A 319 -5.04 -18.27 9.01
C ARG A 319 -4.18 -17.67 7.91
N TYR A 320 -4.82 -17.19 6.86
CA TYR A 320 -4.12 -16.51 5.77
C TYR A 320 -3.39 -15.26 6.26
N ARG A 321 -4.06 -14.43 7.07
CA ARG A 321 -3.46 -13.22 7.68
C ARG A 321 -2.40 -13.56 8.74
N GLU A 322 -2.50 -14.71 9.44
CA GLU A 322 -1.53 -15.16 10.43
C GLU A 322 -0.28 -15.81 9.83
N GLY A 323 -0.35 -16.29 8.59
CA GLY A 323 0.75 -16.91 7.88
C GLY A 323 1.80 -15.92 7.35
N GLU A 324 2.86 -16.44 6.72
CA GLU A 324 3.90 -15.63 6.06
C GLU A 324 3.36 -14.69 4.97
N HIS A 325 2.12 -14.90 4.53
CA HIS A 325 1.42 -14.09 3.55
C HIS A 325 0.85 -12.78 4.10
N GLY A 326 0.78 -12.65 5.43
CA GLY A 326 0.25 -11.47 6.12
C GLY A 326 1.29 -10.36 6.35
N ASP A 327 2.39 -10.34 5.59
CA ASP A 327 3.42 -9.32 5.76
C ASP A 327 2.96 -7.99 5.17
N PRO A 328 2.86 -6.93 5.98
CA PRO A 328 2.34 -5.63 5.56
C PRO A 328 3.36 -4.84 4.71
N VAL A 329 3.58 -5.30 3.48
CA VAL A 329 4.59 -4.70 2.58
C VAL A 329 4.31 -3.22 2.31
N PHE A 330 3.03 -2.86 2.17
CA PHE A 330 2.62 -1.47 1.97
C PHE A 330 2.86 -0.62 3.23
N GLU A 331 2.60 -1.19 4.40
CA GLU A 331 2.85 -0.56 5.69
C GLU A 331 4.34 -0.28 5.88
N ARG A 332 5.21 -1.21 5.45
CA ARG A 332 6.67 -1.00 5.43
C ARG A 332 7.09 0.10 4.46
N LEU A 333 6.45 0.18 3.29
CA LEU A 333 6.77 1.21 2.31
C LEU A 333 6.52 2.63 2.86
N LEU A 334 5.45 2.79 3.64
CA LEU A 334 5.13 4.05 4.32
C LEU A 334 5.85 4.21 5.66
N GLY A 335 6.62 3.21 6.10
CA GLY A 335 7.18 3.17 7.46
C GLY A 335 6.11 3.02 8.54
N VAL A 336 4.90 2.61 8.15
CA VAL A 336 3.74 2.40 9.03
C VAL A 336 3.72 0.93 9.43
N ASP A 337 4.58 0.52 10.35
CA ASP A 337 4.52 -0.85 10.91
C ASP A 337 3.29 -0.94 11.82
N MET A 338 2.14 -1.30 11.24
CA MET A 338 0.92 -1.55 12.00
C MET A 338 0.97 -2.94 12.61
N LYS A 339 1.17 -3.00 13.90
CA LYS A 339 1.09 -4.25 14.64
C LYS A 339 -0.34 -4.81 14.55
N ARG A 340 -0.47 -6.13 14.37
CA ARG A 340 -1.78 -6.86 14.42
C ARG A 340 -2.65 -6.47 15.61
N GLU A 341 -2.02 -6.05 16.69
CA GLU A 341 -2.66 -5.52 17.88
C GLU A 341 -3.53 -4.29 17.61
N GLN A 342 -3.13 -3.41 16.67
CA GLN A 342 -3.88 -2.20 16.34
C GLN A 342 -5.18 -2.52 15.57
N TYR A 343 -5.14 -3.47 14.64
CA TYR A 343 -6.37 -3.96 13.98
C TYR A 343 -7.33 -4.62 14.98
N ALA A 344 -6.80 -5.41 15.91
CA ALA A 344 -7.61 -6.02 16.97
C ALA A 344 -8.25 -4.95 17.88
N LYS A 345 -7.55 -3.85 18.17
CA LYS A 345 -8.08 -2.71 18.94
C LYS A 345 -9.21 -2.00 18.19
N GLY A 346 -9.07 -1.77 16.89
CA GLY A 346 -10.13 -1.17 16.07
C GLY A 346 -11.42 -1.99 16.13
N ARG A 347 -11.33 -3.30 15.99
CA ARG A 347 -12.49 -4.20 16.12
C ARG A 347 -13.09 -4.16 17.53
N ALA A 348 -12.25 -4.30 18.57
CA ALA A 348 -12.72 -4.26 19.96
C ALA A 348 -13.40 -2.93 20.31
N PHE A 349 -12.90 -1.82 19.75
CA PHE A 349 -13.53 -0.51 19.85
C PHE A 349 -14.95 -0.54 19.27
N CYS A 350 -15.12 -1.02 18.02
CA CYS A 350 -16.42 -1.08 17.36
C CYS A 350 -17.41 -1.96 18.14
N GLU A 351 -16.99 -3.17 18.55
CA GLU A 351 -17.79 -4.08 19.37
C GLU A 351 -18.23 -3.40 20.69
N THR A 352 -17.32 -2.74 21.39
CA THR A 352 -17.60 -2.07 22.66
C THR A 352 -18.57 -0.90 22.50
N VAL A 353 -18.41 -0.11 21.44
CA VAL A 353 -19.34 1.02 21.16
C VAL A 353 -20.74 0.48 20.91
N VAL A 354 -20.90 -0.53 20.07
CA VAL A 354 -22.21 -1.13 19.76
C VAL A 354 -22.84 -1.79 20.99
N GLU A 355 -22.06 -2.49 21.80
CA GLU A 355 -22.56 -3.10 23.06
C GLU A 355 -23.07 -2.04 24.07
N GLN A 356 -22.44 -0.87 24.11
CA GLN A 356 -22.82 0.19 25.06
C GLN A 356 -23.90 1.14 24.51
N THR A 357 -24.08 1.17 23.21
CA THR A 357 -25.03 2.06 22.52
C THR A 357 -25.77 1.33 21.40
N ASP A 358 -25.43 1.60 20.13
CA ASP A 358 -26.00 0.97 18.94
C ASP A 358 -25.13 1.19 17.68
N GLU A 359 -25.52 0.57 16.56
CA GLU A 359 -24.87 0.71 15.24
C GLU A 359 -24.92 2.16 14.71
N ALA A 360 -26.01 2.89 15.00
CA ALA A 360 -26.14 4.27 14.54
C ALA A 360 -25.10 5.18 15.22
N THR A 361 -24.86 4.94 16.50
CA THR A 361 -23.81 5.63 17.25
C THR A 361 -22.43 5.32 16.69
N LEU A 362 -22.12 4.05 16.40
CA LEU A 362 -20.84 3.67 15.79
C LEU A 362 -20.64 4.34 14.43
N SER A 363 -21.68 4.36 13.59
CA SER A 363 -21.60 4.99 12.26
C SER A 363 -21.26 6.48 12.27
N ARG A 364 -21.46 7.18 13.42
CA ARG A 364 -21.09 8.60 13.58
C ARG A 364 -19.59 8.85 13.43
N MET A 365 -18.75 7.82 13.57
CA MET A 365 -17.31 7.96 13.32
C MET A 365 -17.00 8.43 11.89
N TRP A 366 -17.94 8.23 10.96
CA TRP A 366 -17.82 8.62 9.55
C TRP A 366 -18.47 9.97 9.21
N GLU A 367 -19.01 10.70 10.19
CA GLU A 367 -19.64 12.02 9.95
C GLU A 367 -18.62 13.12 9.62
N SER A 368 -17.45 13.10 10.29
CA SER A 368 -16.39 14.09 10.08
C SER A 368 -15.01 13.54 10.47
N ALA A 369 -13.96 14.26 10.08
CA ALA A 369 -12.58 13.93 10.45
C ALA A 369 -12.37 13.95 11.98
N GLU A 370 -13.06 14.86 12.69
CA GLU A 370 -13.00 14.99 14.14
C GLU A 370 -13.74 13.84 14.84
N SER A 371 -14.68 13.19 14.16
CA SER A 371 -15.43 12.06 14.72
C SER A 371 -14.63 10.77 14.74
N LEU A 372 -13.54 10.66 13.98
CA LEU A 372 -12.67 9.47 14.02
C LEU A 372 -12.06 9.28 15.41
N PRO A 373 -11.96 8.02 15.90
CA PRO A 373 -11.28 7.76 17.17
C PRO A 373 -9.78 7.96 17.05
N SER A 374 -9.17 8.52 18.09
CA SER A 374 -7.72 8.56 18.27
C SER A 374 -7.19 7.23 18.83
N LEU A 375 -5.87 6.99 18.79
CA LEU A 375 -5.29 5.77 19.38
C LEU A 375 -5.70 5.55 20.85
N PRO A 376 -5.66 6.57 21.75
CA PRO A 376 -6.16 6.41 23.12
C PRO A 376 -7.64 6.04 23.20
N GLU A 377 -8.46 6.52 22.27
CA GLU A 377 -9.90 6.21 22.23
C GLU A 377 -10.19 4.82 21.68
N LEU A 378 -9.32 4.29 20.80
CA LEU A 378 -9.38 2.88 20.39
C LEU A 378 -9.08 1.93 21.56
N ASP A 379 -8.19 2.33 22.46
CA ASP A 379 -7.89 1.58 23.69
C ASP A 379 -8.97 1.75 24.75
N GLU A 380 -9.63 2.93 24.83
CA GLU A 380 -10.69 3.25 25.79
C GLU A 380 -11.90 3.89 25.09
N PRO A 381 -12.80 3.09 24.53
CA PRO A 381 -13.95 3.57 23.74
C PRO A 381 -14.87 4.58 24.45
N ARG A 382 -14.88 4.55 25.80
CA ARG A 382 -15.67 5.50 26.61
C ARG A 382 -15.23 6.96 26.42
N LEU A 383 -13.95 7.20 26.10
CA LEU A 383 -13.45 8.54 25.81
C LEU A 383 -14.08 9.07 24.51
N TRP A 384 -14.17 8.22 23.50
CA TRP A 384 -14.83 8.57 22.24
C TRP A 384 -16.33 8.81 22.43
N LEU A 385 -17.02 7.93 23.14
CA LEU A 385 -18.43 8.08 23.47
C LEU A 385 -18.71 9.39 24.21
N ALA A 386 -17.87 9.76 25.19
CA ALA A 386 -18.06 10.97 25.99
C ALA A 386 -18.01 12.28 25.16
N ARG A 387 -17.33 12.30 24.02
CA ARG A 387 -17.28 13.48 23.14
C ARG A 387 -18.24 13.41 21.95
N THR A 388 -18.77 12.22 21.65
CA THR A 388 -19.57 11.98 20.44
C THR A 388 -21.05 11.88 20.75
N VAL A 389 -21.42 11.39 21.94
CA VAL A 389 -22.78 11.22 22.44
C VAL A 389 -23.11 12.29 23.49
#